data_33fa3d435c36c0c9fe2f29a9cfad01f4
#
_entry.id   33fa3d435c36c0c9fe2f29a9cfad01f4
#
_cell.length_a   1.000
_cell.length_b   1.000
_cell.length_c   1.000
_cell.angle_alpha   90.00
_cell.angle_beta   90.00
_cell.angle_gamma   90.00
#
_symmetry.space_group_name_H-M   'P 1'
#
loop_
_entity.id
_entity.type
_entity.pdbx_description
1 polymer ?
#
loop_
_entity_poly.entity_id
_entity_poly.type
_entity_poly.pdbx_seq_one_letter_code
_entity_poly.pdbx_strand_id
1 'polypeptide(L)'
;MSLLRWLPSLVLLLPWLFGPAAPSTGERVRDVAAPVSFHLLDWETVHLGQRLGRLWDGLWTSSAASSSDVDTLRAYFRPGAPRAELRSAAEAAMERAVAQAYRDGGVGRSDPLPGDGLFPPVLVALTPPPDVLVVSPRTELRVIESAVLQPIDVARQEQLEASTDSSGVSSLVAPIGGLATYPSMVLEEDAPDRVLSSVAHEWLHQYLIFYPLGADYWKSQETREINETTADMVGQEVGGALARSFGLAPNRGGAPAAGRPGFDFRAFMRETRLRTEQLLAAGDVDGAEAYMRQRRDELQQHGYTIRKLNQAYFALYGSYGEGFAASPANPIPGLLHKLRDQSPSLGDFVVRVREITSVDQLRRAAG
;
A
#
# COMPACT_ATOMS: atom_id res chain seq x y z
N MET A 1 -33.18 8.72 -16.89
CA MET A 1 -33.79 7.44 -16.51
C MET A 1 -32.68 6.41 -16.56
N SER A 2 -32.14 5.86 -15.54
CA SER A 2 -32.56 5.19 -14.34
C SER A 2 -31.41 5.18 -13.31
N LEU A 3 -31.55 5.94 -12.23
CA LEU A 3 -30.62 6.01 -11.08
C LEU A 3 -30.98 5.02 -9.97
N LEU A 4 -31.68 3.93 -10.30
CA LEU A 4 -32.27 3.02 -9.30
C LEU A 4 -31.76 1.56 -9.39
N ARG A 5 -30.45 1.33 -9.56
CA ARG A 5 -29.90 -0.04 -9.61
C ARG A 5 -28.85 -0.37 -8.52
N TRP A 6 -28.79 0.36 -7.43
CA TRP A 6 -27.85 0.10 -6.35
C TRP A 6 -28.54 -0.08 -4.99
N LEU A 7 -29.50 -1.01 -4.94
CA LEU A 7 -29.95 -1.57 -3.66
C LEU A 7 -29.49 -3.03 -3.59
N PRO A 8 -28.66 -3.41 -2.60
CA PRO A 8 -28.34 -4.81 -2.39
C PRO A 8 -29.60 -5.56 -1.95
N SER A 9 -29.95 -6.58 -2.68
CA SER A 9 -31.04 -7.49 -2.36
C SER A 9 -30.73 -8.21 -1.07
N LEU A 10 -31.51 -7.95 -0.03
CA LEU A 10 -31.49 -8.66 1.25
C LEU A 10 -32.09 -10.06 0.98
N VAL A 11 -31.26 -11.07 0.82
CA VAL A 11 -31.69 -12.46 0.78
C VAL A 11 -31.58 -13.01 2.19
N LEU A 12 -32.71 -13.02 2.91
CA LEU A 12 -32.91 -13.80 4.12
C LEU A 12 -33.08 -15.29 3.71
N LEU A 13 -32.05 -16.10 3.84
CA LEU A 13 -32.14 -17.55 3.69
C LEU A 13 -31.91 -18.24 5.04
N LEU A 14 -32.88 -19.07 5.35
CA LEU A 14 -33.10 -19.92 6.51
C LEU A 14 -31.87 -20.74 6.94
N PRO A 15 -31.36 -20.57 8.19
CA PRO A 15 -30.17 -21.29 8.68
C PRO A 15 -30.53 -22.47 9.58
N TRP A 16 -31.62 -23.20 9.37
CA TRP A 16 -32.11 -24.18 10.35
C TRP A 16 -31.93 -25.66 10.00
N LEU A 17 -31.17 -25.98 8.94
CA LEU A 17 -31.02 -27.41 8.52
C LEU A 17 -29.60 -27.97 8.62
N PHE A 18 -28.58 -27.17 8.94
CA PHE A 18 -27.23 -27.67 9.20
C PHE A 18 -26.75 -27.08 10.51
N GLY A 19 -26.20 -27.89 11.39
CA GLY A 19 -25.52 -27.38 12.58
C GLY A 19 -24.50 -26.30 12.20
N PRO A 20 -24.11 -25.39 13.15
CA PRO A 20 -23.25 -24.29 12.81
C PRO A 20 -21.98 -24.81 12.12
N ALA A 21 -21.81 -24.44 10.85
CA ALA A 21 -20.57 -24.72 10.15
C ALA A 21 -19.43 -24.09 10.93
N ALA A 22 -18.29 -24.77 11.04
CA ALA A 22 -17.13 -24.18 11.68
C ALA A 22 -16.84 -22.82 11.01
N PRO A 23 -16.56 -21.75 11.80
CA PRO A 23 -16.36 -20.43 11.26
C PRO A 23 -15.23 -20.45 10.23
N SER A 24 -15.44 -19.75 9.11
CA SER A 24 -14.41 -19.59 8.07
C SER A 24 -13.17 -18.89 8.64
N THR A 25 -12.04 -19.01 7.96
CA THR A 25 -10.82 -18.29 8.36
C THR A 25 -11.09 -16.77 8.45
N GLY A 26 -11.84 -16.20 7.52
CA GLY A 26 -12.18 -14.78 7.54
C GLY A 26 -13.09 -14.38 8.72
N GLU A 27 -14.03 -15.24 9.13
CA GLU A 27 -14.84 -15.00 10.32
C GLU A 27 -13.99 -15.02 11.58
N ARG A 28 -13.11 -16.01 11.74
CA ARG A 28 -12.18 -16.09 12.88
C ARG A 28 -11.23 -14.89 12.94
N VAL A 29 -10.69 -14.46 11.79
CA VAL A 29 -9.81 -13.28 11.73
C VAL A 29 -10.56 -12.02 12.15
N ARG A 30 -11.80 -11.84 11.68
CA ARG A 30 -12.65 -10.72 12.09
C ARG A 30 -12.97 -10.73 13.59
N ASP A 31 -13.31 -11.88 14.14
CA ASP A 31 -13.62 -12.03 15.57
C ASP A 31 -12.41 -11.70 16.45
N VAL A 32 -11.23 -12.21 16.06
CA VAL A 32 -9.96 -11.95 16.76
C VAL A 32 -9.53 -10.49 16.64
N ALA A 33 -9.72 -9.87 15.48
CA ALA A 33 -9.37 -8.47 15.22
C ALA A 33 -10.39 -7.46 15.77
N ALA A 34 -11.66 -7.84 15.96
CA ALA A 34 -12.77 -6.94 16.31
C ALA A 34 -12.47 -5.99 17.49
N PRO A 35 -11.84 -6.44 18.61
CA PRO A 35 -11.55 -5.54 19.74
C PRO A 35 -10.56 -4.44 19.47
N VAL A 36 -9.77 -4.55 18.40
CA VAL A 36 -8.69 -3.63 18.01
C VAL A 36 -8.82 -3.17 16.56
N SER A 37 -9.98 -3.38 15.94
CA SER A 37 -10.23 -2.96 14.55
C SER A 37 -10.13 -1.45 14.40
N PHE A 38 -9.55 -1.02 13.30
CA PHE A 38 -9.59 0.37 12.89
C PHE A 38 -10.94 0.69 12.27
N HIS A 39 -11.62 1.71 12.77
CA HIS A 39 -12.94 2.13 12.29
C HIS A 39 -12.80 3.22 11.21
N LEU A 40 -12.75 2.80 9.95
CA LEU A 40 -12.62 3.71 8.82
C LEU A 40 -13.70 4.80 8.80
N LEU A 41 -14.94 4.46 9.13
CA LEU A 41 -16.05 5.41 9.16
C LEU A 41 -15.84 6.53 10.19
N ASP A 42 -15.23 6.22 11.34
CA ASP A 42 -14.92 7.22 12.35
C ASP A 42 -13.86 8.20 11.84
N TRP A 43 -12.80 7.69 11.19
CA TRP A 43 -11.81 8.51 10.53
C TRP A 43 -12.44 9.42 9.47
N GLU A 44 -13.29 8.86 8.63
CA GLU A 44 -13.92 9.57 7.55
C GLU A 44 -14.90 10.64 8.04
N THR A 45 -15.65 10.40 9.12
CA THR A 45 -16.59 11.36 9.69
C THR A 45 -15.90 12.53 10.38
N VAL A 46 -14.80 12.28 11.10
CA VAL A 46 -14.00 13.33 11.74
C VAL A 46 -13.43 14.30 10.72
N HIS A 47 -13.03 13.81 9.55
CA HIS A 47 -12.43 14.63 8.49
C HIS A 47 -13.43 15.16 7.46
N LEU A 48 -14.73 14.89 7.63
CA LEU A 48 -15.78 15.28 6.67
C LEU A 48 -15.80 16.80 6.39
N GLY A 49 -15.63 17.61 7.40
CA GLY A 49 -15.60 19.08 7.26
C GLY A 49 -14.42 19.58 6.41
N GLN A 50 -13.24 19.01 6.63
CA GLN A 50 -12.05 19.32 5.84
C GLN A 50 -12.22 18.87 4.38
N ARG A 51 -12.84 17.70 4.17
CA ARG A 51 -13.14 17.13 2.84
C ARG A 51 -14.06 18.05 2.05
N LEU A 52 -15.16 18.46 2.63
CA LEU A 52 -16.15 19.29 1.94
C LEU A 52 -15.57 20.66 1.56
N GLY A 53 -14.79 21.27 2.45
CA GLY A 53 -14.09 22.52 2.14
C GLY A 53 -13.10 22.35 0.99
N ARG A 54 -12.25 21.35 1.03
CA ARG A 54 -11.21 21.11 0.01
C ARG A 54 -11.75 20.53 -1.29
N LEU A 55 -12.83 19.72 -1.26
CA LEU A 55 -13.54 19.31 -2.45
C LEU A 55 -14.11 20.51 -3.21
N TRP A 56 -14.70 21.47 -2.46
CA TRP A 56 -15.19 22.71 -3.03
C TRP A 56 -14.08 23.54 -3.65
N ASP A 57 -12.97 23.72 -2.92
CA ASP A 57 -11.79 24.43 -3.43
C ASP A 57 -11.16 23.70 -4.62
N GLY A 58 -11.01 22.39 -4.58
CA GLY A 58 -10.42 21.56 -5.64
C GLY A 58 -11.24 21.51 -6.93
N LEU A 59 -12.56 21.63 -6.84
CA LEU A 59 -13.45 21.70 -8.02
C LEU A 59 -13.39 23.07 -8.73
N TRP A 60 -13.03 24.13 -8.02
CA TRP A 60 -13.10 25.50 -8.54
C TRP A 60 -11.77 26.24 -8.61
N THR A 61 -10.75 25.76 -7.90
CA THR A 61 -9.42 26.38 -7.85
C THR A 61 -8.32 25.33 -8.04
N SER A 62 -8.03 25.00 -9.29
CA SER A 62 -6.82 24.22 -9.59
C SER A 62 -5.59 25.13 -9.45
N SER A 63 -5.17 25.41 -8.21
CA SER A 63 -3.94 26.16 -7.97
C SER A 63 -2.75 25.27 -8.27
N ALA A 64 -1.96 25.65 -9.29
CA ALA A 64 -0.65 25.05 -9.53
C ALA A 64 0.24 25.22 -8.29
N ALA A 65 1.15 24.27 -8.07
CA ALA A 65 2.15 24.38 -7.03
C ALA A 65 2.97 25.65 -7.24
N SER A 66 3.14 26.44 -6.17
CA SER A 66 3.80 27.73 -6.18
C SER A 66 5.21 27.65 -5.59
N SER A 67 6.02 28.69 -5.79
CA SER A 67 7.31 28.79 -5.11
C SER A 67 7.18 28.79 -3.59
N SER A 68 6.07 29.33 -3.05
CA SER A 68 5.81 29.28 -1.60
C SER A 68 5.54 27.87 -1.09
N ASP A 69 4.99 26.97 -1.91
CA ASP A 69 4.82 25.56 -1.55
C ASP A 69 6.17 24.84 -1.44
N VAL A 70 7.09 25.13 -2.37
CA VAL A 70 8.45 24.61 -2.32
C VAL A 70 9.17 25.06 -1.06
N ASP A 71 9.06 26.36 -0.71
CA ASP A 71 9.68 26.89 0.51
C ASP A 71 9.05 26.29 1.78
N THR A 72 7.74 26.08 1.78
CA THR A 72 7.02 25.41 2.87
C THR A 72 7.53 23.98 3.07
N LEU A 73 7.66 23.20 1.99
CA LEU A 73 8.16 21.83 2.08
C LEU A 73 9.64 21.77 2.49
N ARG A 74 10.47 22.70 2.00
CA ARG A 74 11.87 22.83 2.47
C ARG A 74 11.95 23.16 3.96
N ALA A 75 11.08 24.05 4.45
CA ALA A 75 11.04 24.39 5.87
C ALA A 75 10.58 23.19 6.72
N TYR A 76 9.57 22.45 6.23
CA TYR A 76 9.01 21.30 6.93
C TYR A 76 10.01 20.13 7.06
N PHE A 77 10.74 19.81 5.99
CA PHE A 77 11.70 18.70 5.99
C PHE A 77 13.10 19.08 6.52
N ARG A 78 13.30 20.34 6.93
CA ARG A 78 14.57 20.75 7.55
C ARG A 78 14.76 20.05 8.90
N PRO A 79 15.96 19.54 9.20
CA PRO A 79 16.25 18.95 10.50
C PRO A 79 15.92 19.94 11.64
N GLY A 80 15.19 19.48 12.65
CA GLY A 80 14.75 20.29 13.78
C GLY A 80 13.60 21.25 13.51
N ALA A 81 12.91 21.11 12.37
CA ALA A 81 11.73 21.92 12.06
C ALA A 81 10.60 21.71 13.08
N PRO A 82 9.80 22.75 13.42
CA PRO A 82 8.61 22.63 14.26
C PRO A 82 7.46 22.00 13.45
N ARG A 83 7.56 20.72 13.18
CA ARG A 83 6.67 20.01 12.25
C ARG A 83 5.20 20.09 12.63
N ALA A 84 4.89 20.05 13.92
CA ALA A 84 3.50 20.15 14.39
C ALA A 84 2.83 21.46 13.93
N GLU A 85 3.58 22.57 13.93
CA GLU A 85 3.08 23.87 13.51
C GLU A 85 3.02 24.01 11.98
N LEU A 86 3.94 23.36 11.27
CA LEU A 86 4.04 23.43 9.82
C LEU A 86 3.19 22.37 9.09
N ARG A 87 2.67 21.37 9.79
CA ARG A 87 2.02 20.19 9.20
C ARG A 87 0.90 20.54 8.22
N SER A 88 -0.06 21.33 8.64
CA SER A 88 -1.21 21.66 7.78
C SER A 88 -0.81 22.42 6.50
N ALA A 89 0.20 23.31 6.59
CA ALA A 89 0.72 24.00 5.42
C ALA A 89 1.51 23.04 4.50
N ALA A 90 2.26 22.10 5.09
CA ALA A 90 3.00 21.09 4.35
C ALA A 90 2.07 20.10 3.64
N GLU A 91 1.01 19.62 4.31
CA GLU A 91 -0.03 18.79 3.70
C GLU A 91 -0.64 19.46 2.47
N ALA A 92 -1.08 20.72 2.62
CA ALA A 92 -1.64 21.49 1.51
C ALA A 92 -0.63 21.72 0.36
N ALA A 93 0.65 21.91 0.66
CA ALA A 93 1.70 22.03 -0.35
C ALA A 93 1.95 20.70 -1.07
N MET A 94 1.97 19.56 -0.36
CA MET A 94 2.10 18.23 -0.94
C MET A 94 0.91 17.90 -1.86
N GLU A 95 -0.31 18.20 -1.43
CA GLU A 95 -1.54 18.00 -2.21
C GLU A 95 -1.45 18.73 -3.56
N ARG A 96 -1.08 20.01 -3.54
CA ARG A 96 -0.94 20.79 -4.78
C ARG A 96 0.20 20.29 -5.66
N ALA A 97 1.35 19.95 -5.07
CA ALA A 97 2.51 19.47 -5.80
C ALA A 97 2.24 18.13 -6.48
N VAL A 98 1.66 17.16 -5.76
CA VAL A 98 1.32 15.84 -6.30
C VAL A 98 0.21 15.96 -7.35
N ALA A 99 -0.83 16.74 -7.09
CA ALA A 99 -1.89 17.01 -8.07
C ALA A 99 -1.34 17.63 -9.37
N GLN A 100 -0.43 18.60 -9.24
CA GLN A 100 0.20 19.21 -10.41
C GLN A 100 1.05 18.18 -11.19
N ALA A 101 1.85 17.38 -10.49
CA ALA A 101 2.69 16.37 -11.15
C ALA A 101 1.86 15.35 -11.93
N TYR A 102 0.71 14.92 -11.38
CA TYR A 102 -0.21 14.04 -12.10
C TYR A 102 -0.82 14.70 -13.33
N ARG A 103 -1.25 15.96 -13.24
CA ARG A 103 -1.75 16.72 -14.40
C ARG A 103 -0.70 16.89 -15.49
N ASP A 104 0.53 17.27 -15.10
CA ASP A 104 1.64 17.43 -16.02
C ASP A 104 2.00 16.11 -16.71
N GLY A 105 1.92 15.00 -15.95
CA GLY A 105 2.06 13.63 -16.46
C GLY A 105 0.91 13.17 -17.36
N GLY A 106 -0.19 13.94 -17.45
CA GLY A 106 -1.35 13.64 -18.29
C GLY A 106 -2.37 12.69 -17.65
N VAL A 107 -2.27 12.40 -16.35
CA VAL A 107 -3.28 11.61 -15.63
C VAL A 107 -4.58 12.41 -15.58
N GLY A 108 -5.70 11.72 -15.82
CA GLY A 108 -7.05 12.31 -15.81
C GLY A 108 -7.49 13.00 -17.11
N ARG A 109 -6.59 13.26 -18.07
CA ARG A 109 -6.95 13.96 -19.33
C ARG A 109 -8.02 13.26 -20.17
N SER A 110 -8.11 11.93 -20.06
CA SER A 110 -9.08 11.11 -20.78
C SER A 110 -10.35 10.83 -20.00
N ASP A 111 -10.44 11.34 -18.77
CA ASP A 111 -11.57 11.04 -17.90
C ASP A 111 -12.74 12.00 -18.19
N PRO A 112 -14.00 11.52 -18.13
CA PRO A 112 -15.17 12.30 -18.53
C PRO A 112 -15.61 13.34 -17.47
N LEU A 113 -14.72 13.72 -16.56
CA LEU A 113 -15.04 14.60 -15.44
C LEU A 113 -14.81 16.07 -15.77
N PRO A 114 -15.66 16.98 -15.29
CA PRO A 114 -15.44 18.42 -15.48
C PRO A 114 -14.23 18.94 -14.69
N GLY A 115 -13.56 19.95 -15.22
CA GLY A 115 -12.39 20.56 -14.61
C GLY A 115 -11.09 20.13 -15.28
N ASP A 116 -10.00 20.13 -14.54
CA ASP A 116 -8.66 19.73 -15.01
C ASP A 116 -8.42 18.20 -15.02
N GLY A 117 -9.50 17.44 -14.88
CA GLY A 117 -9.54 15.98 -15.09
C GLY A 117 -8.96 15.14 -13.93
N LEU A 118 -8.54 15.74 -12.83
CA LEU A 118 -8.00 14.97 -11.70
C LEU A 118 -9.05 14.76 -10.60
N PHE A 119 -9.57 13.52 -10.54
CA PHE A 119 -10.55 13.12 -9.51
C PHE A 119 -10.23 11.74 -8.95
N PRO A 120 -10.34 11.54 -7.60
CA PRO A 120 -10.68 12.54 -6.58
C PRO A 120 -9.57 13.59 -6.40
N PRO A 121 -9.82 14.75 -5.80
CA PRO A 121 -8.77 15.68 -5.40
C PRO A 121 -7.73 15.02 -4.52
N VAL A 122 -6.44 15.39 -4.66
CA VAL A 122 -5.39 14.89 -3.77
C VAL A 122 -5.60 15.47 -2.38
N LEU A 123 -5.84 14.62 -1.39
CA LEU A 123 -5.92 14.99 0.03
C LEU A 123 -5.04 14.07 0.86
N VAL A 124 -4.25 14.63 1.77
CA VAL A 124 -3.36 13.88 2.66
C VAL A 124 -3.48 14.34 4.11
N ALA A 125 -3.34 13.42 5.03
CA ALA A 125 -3.13 13.65 6.45
C ALA A 125 -1.82 12.97 6.86
N LEU A 126 -0.85 13.76 7.33
CA LEU A 126 0.39 13.23 7.90
C LEU A 126 0.14 12.75 9.31
N THR A 127 -0.11 11.46 9.42
CA THR A 127 -0.46 10.79 10.68
C THR A 127 0.03 9.35 10.64
N PRO A 128 0.33 8.73 11.78
CA PRO A 128 0.63 7.31 11.81
C PRO A 128 -0.55 6.51 11.23
N PRO A 129 -0.33 5.74 10.16
CA PRO A 129 -1.35 4.82 9.65
C PRO A 129 -1.64 3.71 10.66
N PRO A 130 -2.77 3.01 10.51
CA PRO A 130 -3.07 1.84 11.32
C PRO A 130 -2.10 0.69 11.05
N ASP A 131 -2.11 -0.33 11.93
CA ASP A 131 -1.47 -1.61 11.66
C ASP A 131 -2.35 -2.49 10.75
N VAL A 132 -1.76 -3.49 10.11
CA VAL A 132 -2.48 -4.51 9.37
C VAL A 132 -2.17 -5.90 9.91
N LEU A 133 -3.21 -6.68 10.24
CA LEU A 133 -3.10 -8.12 10.43
C LEU A 133 -3.21 -8.78 9.05
N VAL A 134 -2.17 -9.50 8.65
CA VAL A 134 -2.14 -10.26 7.40
C VAL A 134 -2.11 -11.75 7.72
N VAL A 135 -2.90 -12.52 7.00
CA VAL A 135 -3.01 -13.97 7.16
C VAL A 135 -2.67 -14.67 5.85
N SER A 136 -1.82 -15.69 5.96
CA SER A 136 -1.36 -16.53 4.85
C SER A 136 -1.59 -18.01 5.21
N PRO A 137 -1.84 -18.90 4.23
CA PRO A 137 -1.74 -20.34 4.48
C PRO A 137 -0.31 -20.67 4.92
N ARG A 138 -0.13 -21.71 5.71
CA ARG A 138 1.21 -22.22 6.05
C ARG A 138 1.94 -22.82 4.84
N THR A 139 1.19 -23.25 3.83
CA THR A 139 1.69 -23.93 2.63
C THR A 139 2.06 -23.02 1.48
N GLU A 140 1.76 -21.72 1.56
CA GLU A 140 1.94 -20.76 0.47
C GLU A 140 2.34 -19.38 1.00
N LEU A 141 2.91 -18.54 0.12
CA LEU A 141 3.27 -17.15 0.43
C LEU A 141 2.27 -16.18 -0.23
N ARG A 142 1.01 -16.23 0.19
CA ARG A 142 -0.05 -15.35 -0.32
C ARG A 142 -0.98 -14.85 0.77
N VAL A 143 -1.53 -13.68 0.61
CA VAL A 143 -2.54 -13.13 1.51
C VAL A 143 -3.89 -13.81 1.22
N ILE A 144 -4.51 -14.40 2.25
CA ILE A 144 -5.88 -14.93 2.18
C ILE A 144 -6.89 -14.07 2.92
N GLU A 145 -6.44 -13.40 3.98
CA GLU A 145 -7.26 -12.48 4.76
C GLU A 145 -6.39 -11.34 5.28
N SER A 146 -7.00 -10.20 5.53
CA SER A 146 -6.36 -9.08 6.22
C SER A 146 -7.39 -8.28 7.01
N ALA A 147 -6.93 -7.65 8.08
CA ALA A 147 -7.74 -6.74 8.88
C ALA A 147 -6.92 -5.50 9.25
N VAL A 148 -7.52 -4.33 9.12
CA VAL A 148 -6.90 -3.07 9.53
C VAL A 148 -7.17 -2.86 11.02
N LEU A 149 -6.11 -2.59 11.77
CA LEU A 149 -6.12 -2.52 13.23
C LEU A 149 -5.71 -1.12 13.69
N GLN A 150 -6.27 -0.67 14.81
CA GLN A 150 -5.67 0.47 15.51
C GLN A 150 -4.20 0.16 15.85
N PRO A 151 -3.32 1.17 15.95
CA PRO A 151 -1.96 0.94 16.40
C PRO A 151 -1.95 0.26 17.77
N ILE A 152 -1.28 -0.88 17.86
CA ILE A 152 -1.20 -1.71 19.07
C ILE A 152 0.26 -2.01 19.43
N ASP A 153 0.53 -2.22 20.71
CA ASP A 153 1.86 -2.58 21.18
C ASP A 153 2.27 -4.01 20.76
N VAL A 154 3.56 -4.28 20.85
CA VAL A 154 4.15 -5.56 20.42
C VAL A 154 3.53 -6.76 21.16
N ALA A 155 3.25 -6.63 22.46
CA ALA A 155 2.67 -7.71 23.24
C ALA A 155 1.25 -8.06 22.74
N ARG A 156 0.47 -7.05 22.38
CA ARG A 156 -0.86 -7.23 21.79
C ARG A 156 -0.80 -7.80 20.37
N GLN A 157 0.20 -7.36 19.57
CA GLN A 157 0.46 -7.95 18.25
C GLN A 157 0.73 -9.45 18.35
N GLU A 158 1.62 -9.86 19.27
CA GLU A 158 1.97 -11.27 19.50
C GLU A 158 0.78 -12.11 19.98
N GLN A 159 -0.05 -11.59 20.88
CA GLN A 159 -1.27 -12.26 21.32
C GLN A 159 -2.27 -12.49 20.17
N LEU A 160 -2.46 -11.44 19.35
CA LEU A 160 -3.36 -11.49 18.20
C LEU A 160 -2.89 -12.53 17.18
N GLU A 161 -1.60 -12.51 16.88
CA GLU A 161 -0.97 -13.49 15.97
C GLU A 161 -1.07 -14.91 16.50
N ALA A 162 -0.75 -15.13 17.77
CA ALA A 162 -0.86 -16.47 18.38
C ALA A 162 -2.30 -17.01 18.33
N SER A 163 -3.28 -16.16 18.60
CA SER A 163 -4.70 -16.52 18.50
C SER A 163 -5.10 -16.87 17.06
N THR A 164 -4.61 -16.09 16.07
CA THR A 164 -4.87 -16.32 14.65
C THR A 164 -4.18 -17.59 14.16
N ASP A 165 -2.89 -17.78 14.50
CA ASP A 165 -2.07 -18.94 14.10
C ASP A 165 -2.63 -20.25 14.65
N SER A 166 -3.35 -20.24 15.80
CA SER A 166 -4.00 -21.43 16.37
C SER A 166 -5.02 -22.07 15.43
N SER A 167 -5.48 -21.37 14.41
CA SER A 167 -6.36 -21.90 13.37
C SER A 167 -5.63 -22.58 12.20
N GLY A 168 -4.33 -22.82 12.31
CA GLY A 168 -3.54 -23.52 11.31
C GLY A 168 -3.08 -22.67 10.12
N VAL A 169 -3.04 -21.37 10.32
CA VAL A 169 -2.53 -20.37 9.36
C VAL A 169 -1.24 -19.73 9.88
N SER A 170 -0.64 -18.87 9.07
CA SER A 170 0.48 -18.02 9.43
C SER A 170 0.01 -16.57 9.40
N SER A 171 0.25 -15.81 10.45
CA SER A 171 -0.18 -14.42 10.54
C SER A 171 0.94 -13.47 10.94
N LEU A 172 0.77 -12.19 10.61
CA LEU A 172 1.68 -11.11 10.96
C LEU A 172 0.88 -9.84 11.18
N VAL A 173 1.11 -9.14 12.28
CA VAL A 173 0.73 -7.74 12.45
C VAL A 173 1.91 -6.85 12.09
N ALA A 174 1.72 -5.95 11.15
CA ALA A 174 2.76 -5.07 10.65
C ALA A 174 2.24 -3.62 10.52
N PRO A 175 3.08 -2.61 10.79
CA PRO A 175 2.77 -1.24 10.43
C PRO A 175 2.77 -1.08 8.91
N ILE A 176 1.93 -0.18 8.39
CA ILE A 176 1.92 0.20 6.97
C ILE A 176 2.40 1.65 6.82
N GLY A 177 2.93 1.99 5.64
CA GLY A 177 3.46 3.32 5.35
C GLY A 177 2.39 4.35 4.99
N GLY A 178 1.24 3.87 4.52
CA GLY A 178 0.09 4.68 4.16
C GLY A 178 -1.20 3.86 4.15
N LEU A 179 -2.31 4.56 3.97
CA LEU A 179 -3.62 3.95 3.75
C LEU A 179 -4.45 4.87 2.86
N ALA A 180 -5.00 4.33 1.79
CA ALA A 180 -5.83 5.03 0.81
C ALA A 180 -7.22 5.37 1.34
N THR A 181 -7.27 6.02 2.52
CA THR A 181 -8.45 6.67 3.06
C THR A 181 -8.67 8.02 2.40
N TYR A 182 -9.71 8.76 2.75
CA TYR A 182 -9.91 10.09 2.21
C TYR A 182 -10.17 11.10 3.33
N PRO A 183 -9.15 11.95 3.69
CA PRO A 183 -7.79 12.06 3.13
C PRO A 183 -6.95 10.80 3.32
N SER A 184 -5.93 10.57 2.44
CA SER A 184 -4.96 9.50 2.62
C SER A 184 -4.19 9.67 3.92
N MET A 185 -4.07 8.62 4.71
CA MET A 185 -3.14 8.60 5.84
C MET A 185 -1.75 8.29 5.29
N VAL A 186 -0.76 9.09 5.65
CA VAL A 186 0.64 8.89 5.24
C VAL A 186 1.53 9.06 6.46
N LEU A 187 2.46 8.11 6.64
CA LEU A 187 3.42 8.15 7.74
C LEU A 187 4.34 9.36 7.58
N GLU A 188 4.42 10.15 8.65
CA GLU A 188 5.37 11.27 8.74
C GLU A 188 6.79 10.72 8.92
N GLU A 189 7.66 10.95 7.92
CA GLU A 189 9.04 10.51 7.92
C GLU A 189 10.01 11.67 7.64
N ASP A 190 11.31 11.43 7.90
CA ASP A 190 12.38 12.40 7.61
C ASP A 190 12.83 12.36 6.13
N ALA A 191 12.30 11.47 5.33
CA ALA A 191 12.65 11.26 3.93
C ALA A 191 11.59 11.89 3.01
N PRO A 192 11.82 13.11 2.48
CA PRO A 192 10.83 13.82 1.68
C PRO A 192 10.42 13.07 0.40
N ASP A 193 11.36 12.39 -0.22
CA ASP A 193 11.11 11.55 -1.40
C ASP A 193 10.15 10.39 -1.08
N ARG A 194 10.28 9.76 0.10
CA ARG A 194 9.36 8.70 0.51
C ARG A 194 7.98 9.22 0.86
N VAL A 195 7.90 10.32 1.61
CA VAL A 195 6.60 10.91 1.97
C VAL A 195 5.83 11.32 0.71
N LEU A 196 6.49 12.02 -0.23
CA LEU A 196 5.87 12.42 -1.49
C LEU A 196 5.48 11.21 -2.36
N SER A 197 6.32 10.16 -2.37
CA SER A 197 5.99 8.91 -3.06
C SER A 197 4.77 8.22 -2.44
N SER A 198 4.67 8.19 -1.10
CA SER A 198 3.51 7.63 -0.42
C SER A 198 2.23 8.43 -0.69
N VAL A 199 2.30 9.77 -0.70
CA VAL A 199 1.13 10.60 -1.06
C VAL A 199 0.64 10.27 -2.47
N ALA A 200 1.56 10.16 -3.43
CA ALA A 200 1.21 9.80 -4.80
C ALA A 200 0.67 8.36 -4.90
N HIS A 201 1.31 7.40 -4.25
CA HIS A 201 0.90 6.00 -4.18
C HIS A 201 -0.55 5.86 -3.66
N GLU A 202 -0.85 6.42 -2.48
CA GLU A 202 -2.16 6.31 -1.86
C GLU A 202 -3.25 7.00 -2.69
N TRP A 203 -2.93 8.14 -3.31
CA TRP A 203 -3.85 8.80 -4.21
C TRP A 203 -4.15 7.95 -5.45
N LEU A 204 -3.15 7.24 -5.99
CA LEU A 204 -3.38 6.38 -7.16
C LEU A 204 -4.36 5.25 -6.84
N HIS A 205 -4.32 4.67 -5.65
CA HIS A 205 -5.33 3.71 -5.22
C HIS A 205 -6.74 4.32 -5.22
N GLN A 206 -6.89 5.55 -4.71
CA GLN A 206 -8.18 6.24 -4.73
C GLN A 206 -8.68 6.50 -6.17
N TYR A 207 -7.79 6.83 -7.08
CA TYR A 207 -8.12 6.97 -8.50
C TYR A 207 -8.53 5.64 -9.13
N LEU A 208 -7.77 4.59 -8.88
CA LEU A 208 -7.99 3.27 -9.47
C LEU A 208 -9.29 2.60 -9.00
N ILE A 209 -9.87 2.98 -7.86
CA ILE A 209 -11.12 2.40 -7.36
C ILE A 209 -12.29 2.55 -8.34
N PHE A 210 -12.22 3.54 -9.24
CA PHE A 210 -13.22 3.79 -10.29
C PHE A 210 -13.02 2.93 -11.54
N TYR A 211 -11.97 2.10 -11.59
CA TYR A 211 -11.56 1.29 -12.74
C TYR A 211 -11.38 -0.17 -12.35
N PRO A 212 -11.38 -1.12 -13.31
CA PRO A 212 -11.27 -2.55 -13.02
C PRO A 212 -10.13 -2.92 -12.10
N LEU A 213 -8.93 -2.35 -12.28
CA LEU A 213 -7.75 -2.67 -11.47
C LEU A 213 -7.95 -2.38 -9.98
N GLY A 214 -8.64 -1.30 -9.62
CA GLY A 214 -8.93 -0.98 -8.22
C GLY A 214 -10.23 -1.62 -7.72
N ALA A 215 -11.29 -1.64 -8.56
CA ALA A 215 -12.58 -2.25 -8.22
C ALA A 215 -12.44 -3.76 -7.92
N ASP A 216 -11.51 -4.42 -8.60
CA ASP A 216 -11.24 -5.84 -8.48
C ASP A 216 -10.06 -6.19 -7.55
N TYR A 217 -9.54 -5.22 -6.80
CA TYR A 217 -8.37 -5.36 -5.92
C TYR A 217 -8.43 -6.60 -5.01
N TRP A 218 -9.62 -6.92 -4.48
CA TRP A 218 -9.82 -8.03 -3.56
C TRP A 218 -10.20 -9.35 -4.25
N LYS A 219 -10.41 -9.35 -5.58
CA LYS A 219 -10.86 -10.55 -6.30
C LYS A 219 -9.76 -11.58 -6.52
N SER A 220 -8.52 -11.14 -6.72
CA SER A 220 -7.38 -12.04 -6.92
C SER A 220 -6.08 -11.46 -6.39
N GLN A 221 -5.11 -12.33 -6.11
CA GLN A 221 -3.76 -11.92 -5.76
C GLN A 221 -3.08 -11.22 -6.94
N GLU A 222 -3.28 -11.67 -8.18
CA GLU A 222 -2.70 -11.04 -9.38
C GLU A 222 -3.14 -9.59 -9.51
N THR A 223 -4.45 -9.32 -9.37
CA THR A 223 -4.99 -7.96 -9.42
C THR A 223 -4.38 -7.08 -8.35
N ARG A 224 -4.27 -7.60 -7.12
CA ARG A 224 -3.65 -6.87 -6.01
C ARG A 224 -2.18 -6.55 -6.30
N GLU A 225 -1.38 -7.53 -6.72
CA GLU A 225 0.03 -7.34 -7.04
C GLU A 225 0.25 -6.36 -8.20
N ILE A 226 -0.59 -6.40 -9.24
CA ILE A 226 -0.55 -5.42 -10.34
C ILE A 226 -0.87 -4.03 -9.81
N ASN A 227 -1.89 -3.90 -8.97
CA ASN A 227 -2.33 -2.63 -8.39
C ASN A 227 -1.22 -2.03 -7.49
N GLU A 228 -0.72 -2.79 -6.52
CA GLU A 228 0.33 -2.36 -5.60
C GLU A 228 1.63 -2.00 -6.33
N THR A 229 2.07 -2.86 -7.26
CA THR A 229 3.29 -2.59 -8.03
C THR A 229 3.14 -1.35 -8.92
N THR A 230 1.96 -1.14 -9.50
CA THR A 230 1.65 0.07 -10.28
C THR A 230 1.70 1.31 -9.39
N ALA A 231 1.08 1.25 -8.20
CA ALA A 231 1.06 2.37 -7.26
C ALA A 231 2.47 2.71 -6.75
N ASP A 232 3.29 1.70 -6.49
CA ASP A 232 4.70 1.87 -6.11
C ASP A 232 5.51 2.54 -7.22
N MET A 233 5.43 2.04 -8.45
CA MET A 233 6.16 2.60 -9.60
C MET A 233 5.79 4.07 -9.84
N VAL A 234 4.50 4.36 -9.88
CA VAL A 234 3.98 5.72 -10.11
C VAL A 234 4.32 6.64 -8.94
N GLY A 235 4.15 6.13 -7.70
CA GLY A 235 4.50 6.87 -6.49
C GLY A 235 5.98 7.27 -6.46
N GLN A 236 6.87 6.35 -6.76
CA GLN A 236 8.32 6.60 -6.83
C GLN A 236 8.69 7.56 -7.97
N GLU A 237 8.07 7.42 -9.14
CA GLU A 237 8.29 8.32 -10.28
C GLU A 237 7.89 9.76 -9.92
N VAL A 238 6.67 9.95 -9.42
CA VAL A 238 6.11 11.27 -9.07
C VAL A 238 6.83 11.85 -7.85
N GLY A 239 6.89 11.14 -6.73
CA GLY A 239 7.48 11.64 -5.49
C GLY A 239 8.97 11.91 -5.62
N GLY A 240 9.69 11.01 -6.29
CA GLY A 240 11.12 11.19 -6.57
C GLY A 240 11.40 12.37 -7.50
N ALA A 241 10.57 12.61 -8.51
CA ALA A 241 10.69 13.79 -9.39
C ALA A 241 10.43 15.07 -8.63
N LEU A 242 9.39 15.13 -7.80
CA LEU A 242 9.06 16.30 -6.97
C LEU A 242 10.18 16.59 -5.95
N ALA A 243 10.67 15.60 -5.23
CA ALA A 243 11.75 15.78 -4.28
C ALA A 243 13.00 16.38 -4.95
N ARG A 244 13.37 15.87 -6.13
CA ARG A 244 14.49 16.42 -6.91
C ARG A 244 14.24 17.85 -7.38
N SER A 245 13.08 18.12 -7.96
CA SER A 245 12.74 19.46 -8.49
C SER A 245 12.68 20.52 -7.40
N PHE A 246 12.28 20.14 -6.19
CA PHE A 246 12.23 21.02 -5.03
C PHE A 246 13.57 21.14 -4.29
N GLY A 247 14.61 20.42 -4.74
CA GLY A 247 15.92 20.41 -4.07
C GLY A 247 15.84 19.82 -2.65
N LEU A 248 14.88 18.96 -2.41
CA LEU A 248 14.77 18.20 -1.17
C LEU A 248 15.76 17.03 -1.26
N ALA A 249 16.76 17.01 -0.37
CA ALA A 249 17.75 15.96 -0.38
C ALA A 249 17.06 14.62 -0.07
N PRO A 250 17.27 13.57 -0.87
CA PRO A 250 16.82 12.25 -0.49
C PRO A 250 17.48 11.88 0.83
N ASN A 251 16.68 11.55 1.82
CA ASN A 251 17.26 11.02 3.06
C ASN A 251 17.79 9.61 2.76
N ARG A 252 19.10 9.49 2.60
CA ARG A 252 19.78 8.20 2.38
C ARG A 252 19.66 7.24 3.60
N GLY A 253 19.00 7.67 4.68
CA GLY A 253 18.79 6.93 5.91
C GLY A 253 17.63 5.93 5.92
N GLY A 254 16.97 5.70 4.82
CA GLY A 254 15.81 4.80 4.73
C GLY A 254 16.09 3.42 4.12
N ALA A 255 17.35 3.04 3.92
CA ALA A 255 17.64 1.62 3.97
C ALA A 255 17.29 1.11 5.38
N PRO A 256 16.71 -0.10 5.55
CA PRO A 256 16.59 -0.71 6.89
C PRO A 256 17.91 -0.50 7.60
N ALA A 257 17.85 0.04 8.83
CA ALA A 257 18.97 0.61 9.61
C ALA A 257 20.30 0.02 9.19
N ALA A 258 21.22 0.84 8.72
CA ALA A 258 22.41 0.46 7.99
C ALA A 258 23.03 -0.82 8.58
N GLY A 259 22.77 -1.96 7.95
CA GLY A 259 23.39 -3.22 8.30
C GLY A 259 24.92 -3.08 8.21
N ARG A 260 25.62 -4.04 8.73
CA ARG A 260 27.09 -4.04 8.67
C ARG A 260 27.56 -3.83 7.23
N PRO A 261 28.60 -3.01 6.99
CA PRO A 261 29.17 -2.86 5.66
C PRO A 261 29.45 -4.23 5.03
N GLY A 262 29.02 -4.43 3.79
CA GLY A 262 29.21 -5.69 3.05
C GLY A 262 28.07 -6.71 3.15
N PHE A 263 26.98 -6.43 3.89
CA PHE A 263 25.79 -7.28 3.90
C PHE A 263 24.72 -6.77 2.93
N ASP A 264 24.38 -7.56 1.91
CA ASP A 264 23.29 -7.25 0.98
C ASP A 264 21.95 -7.82 1.48
N PHE A 265 21.20 -6.97 2.19
CA PHE A 265 19.89 -7.31 2.71
C PHE A 265 18.90 -7.77 1.62
N ARG A 266 18.93 -7.13 0.44
CA ARG A 266 17.99 -7.49 -0.64
C ARG A 266 18.31 -8.87 -1.22
N ALA A 267 19.58 -9.15 -1.46
CA ALA A 267 20.01 -10.48 -1.92
C ALA A 267 19.69 -11.56 -0.89
N PHE A 268 19.92 -11.27 0.40
CA PHE A 268 19.62 -12.18 1.49
C PHE A 268 18.13 -12.53 1.58
N MET A 269 17.25 -11.51 1.54
CA MET A 269 15.80 -11.73 1.60
C MET A 269 15.27 -12.46 0.37
N ARG A 270 15.80 -12.17 -0.81
CA ARG A 270 15.46 -12.87 -2.05
C ARG A 270 15.81 -14.34 -2.00
N GLU A 271 17.03 -14.67 -1.55
CA GLU A 271 17.46 -16.06 -1.33
C GLU A 271 16.57 -16.77 -0.32
N THR A 272 16.27 -16.09 0.80
CA THR A 272 15.40 -16.63 1.85
C THR A 272 14.02 -16.97 1.30
N ARG A 273 13.43 -16.08 0.52
CA ARG A 273 12.13 -16.34 -0.12
C ARG A 273 12.19 -17.52 -1.08
N LEU A 274 13.16 -17.55 -1.99
CA LEU A 274 13.29 -18.64 -2.97
C LEU A 274 13.40 -20.01 -2.28
N ARG A 275 14.24 -20.10 -1.24
CA ARG A 275 14.40 -21.35 -0.52
C ARG A 275 13.12 -21.74 0.24
N THR A 276 12.42 -20.77 0.81
CA THR A 276 11.11 -20.99 1.45
C THR A 276 10.08 -21.52 0.44
N GLU A 277 9.98 -20.89 -0.74
CA GLU A 277 9.08 -21.35 -1.81
C GLU A 277 9.39 -22.79 -2.25
N GLN A 278 10.68 -23.16 -2.37
CA GLN A 278 11.09 -24.54 -2.70
C GLN A 278 10.66 -25.56 -1.64
N LEU A 279 10.84 -25.24 -0.34
CA LEU A 279 10.44 -26.12 0.75
C LEU A 279 8.93 -26.29 0.79
N LEU A 280 8.18 -25.20 0.65
CA LEU A 280 6.71 -25.27 0.59
C LEU A 280 6.21 -26.04 -0.62
N ALA A 281 6.81 -25.86 -1.79
CA ALA A 281 6.48 -26.64 -3.00
C ALA A 281 6.77 -28.13 -2.85
N ALA A 282 7.76 -28.51 -2.02
CA ALA A 282 8.04 -29.89 -1.65
C ALA A 282 7.13 -30.44 -0.54
N GLY A 283 6.21 -29.64 0.00
CA GLY A 283 5.34 -30.00 1.12
C GLY A 283 6.00 -29.95 2.50
N ASP A 284 7.25 -29.48 2.58
CA ASP A 284 8.02 -29.37 3.83
C ASP A 284 7.72 -28.04 4.53
N VAL A 285 6.52 -27.93 5.10
CA VAL A 285 6.06 -26.70 5.79
C VAL A 285 6.90 -26.45 7.05
N ASP A 286 7.16 -27.47 7.85
CA ASP A 286 7.90 -27.30 9.10
C ASP A 286 9.38 -26.95 8.82
N GLY A 287 9.99 -27.52 7.77
CA GLY A 287 11.31 -27.15 7.30
C GLY A 287 11.36 -25.71 6.80
N ALA A 288 10.35 -25.24 6.07
CA ALA A 288 10.24 -23.86 5.62
C ALA A 288 10.17 -22.86 6.80
N GLU A 289 9.37 -23.18 7.81
CA GLU A 289 9.24 -22.36 9.01
C GLU A 289 10.52 -22.35 9.87
N ALA A 290 11.18 -23.50 10.01
CA ALA A 290 12.46 -23.60 10.70
C ALA A 290 13.53 -22.77 9.97
N TYR A 291 13.58 -22.84 8.64
CA TYR A 291 14.49 -22.06 7.82
C TYR A 291 14.24 -20.56 7.96
N MET A 292 12.99 -20.10 7.87
CA MET A 292 12.67 -18.69 8.06
C MET A 292 13.07 -18.18 9.45
N ARG A 293 12.87 -18.97 10.53
CA ARG A 293 13.33 -18.63 11.87
C ARG A 293 14.86 -18.47 11.92
N GLN A 294 15.60 -19.42 11.37
CA GLN A 294 17.06 -19.33 11.27
C GLN A 294 17.50 -18.05 10.55
N ARG A 295 16.89 -17.77 9.40
CA ARG A 295 17.25 -16.57 8.60
C ARG A 295 16.93 -15.26 9.33
N ARG A 296 15.85 -15.22 10.11
CA ARG A 296 15.56 -14.07 10.99
C ARG A 296 16.67 -13.86 12.02
N ASP A 297 17.14 -14.94 12.65
CA ASP A 297 18.19 -14.86 13.66
C ASP A 297 19.53 -14.43 13.03
N GLU A 298 19.83 -14.86 11.81
CA GLU A 298 20.97 -14.36 11.02
C GLU A 298 20.86 -12.85 10.74
N LEU A 299 19.68 -12.35 10.37
CA LEU A 299 19.43 -10.91 10.17
C LEU A 299 19.71 -10.11 11.43
N GLN A 300 19.31 -10.61 12.60
CA GLN A 300 19.60 -9.95 13.88
C GLN A 300 21.10 -9.84 14.12
N GLN A 301 21.90 -10.85 13.75
CA GLN A 301 23.37 -10.80 13.86
C GLN A 301 23.98 -9.74 12.92
N HIS A 302 23.29 -9.41 11.82
CA HIS A 302 23.67 -8.35 10.90
C HIS A 302 23.08 -6.96 11.27
N GLY A 303 22.39 -6.85 12.43
CA GLY A 303 21.86 -5.59 12.95
C GLY A 303 20.48 -5.22 12.40
N TYR A 304 19.79 -6.14 11.74
CA TYR A 304 18.41 -5.93 11.28
C TYR A 304 17.42 -6.49 12.29
N THR A 305 16.42 -5.70 12.65
CA THR A 305 15.37 -6.13 13.58
C THR A 305 14.09 -6.47 12.81
N ILE A 306 13.87 -7.75 12.56
CA ILE A 306 12.61 -8.28 12.03
C ILE A 306 11.99 -9.11 13.15
N ARG A 307 10.83 -8.69 13.65
CA ARG A 307 10.15 -9.34 14.78
C ARG A 307 9.72 -10.76 14.42
N LYS A 308 9.11 -10.95 13.26
CA LYS A 308 8.59 -12.23 12.77
C LYS A 308 8.84 -12.36 11.27
N LEU A 309 9.50 -13.45 10.87
CA LEU A 309 9.72 -13.80 9.47
C LEU A 309 9.01 -15.12 9.20
N ASN A 310 7.91 -15.07 8.47
CA ASN A 310 7.01 -16.20 8.20
C ASN A 310 6.31 -16.06 6.85
N GLN A 311 5.36 -16.94 6.54
CA GLN A 311 4.61 -16.90 5.29
C GLN A 311 3.86 -15.57 5.12
N ALA A 312 3.20 -15.07 6.18
CA ALA A 312 2.47 -13.81 6.12
C ALA A 312 3.41 -12.60 5.86
N TYR A 313 4.65 -12.63 6.37
CA TYR A 313 5.66 -11.63 6.07
C TYR A 313 5.97 -11.55 4.56
N PHE A 314 6.26 -12.71 3.96
CA PHE A 314 6.53 -12.75 2.52
C PHE A 314 5.28 -12.50 1.67
N ALA A 315 4.09 -12.85 2.17
CA ALA A 315 2.83 -12.55 1.50
C ALA A 315 2.56 -11.04 1.46
N LEU A 316 2.79 -10.33 2.58
CA LEU A 316 2.60 -8.88 2.68
C LEU A 316 3.63 -8.12 1.82
N TYR A 317 4.91 -8.25 2.19
CA TYR A 317 5.98 -7.48 1.56
C TYR A 317 6.33 -7.95 0.14
N GLY A 318 5.89 -9.15 -0.24
CA GLY A 318 6.02 -9.68 -1.58
C GLY A 318 4.92 -9.22 -2.55
N SER A 319 3.85 -8.64 -2.06
CA SER A 319 2.81 -8.02 -2.90
C SER A 319 3.31 -6.74 -3.58
N TYR A 320 4.33 -6.10 -3.01
CA TYR A 320 5.04 -4.99 -3.63
C TYR A 320 6.12 -5.56 -4.55
N GLY A 321 5.82 -5.69 -5.83
CA GLY A 321 6.58 -6.50 -6.80
C GLY A 321 8.05 -6.14 -6.96
N GLU A 322 8.48 -4.93 -6.55
CA GLU A 322 9.88 -4.48 -6.53
C GLU A 322 10.51 -4.52 -5.13
N GLY A 323 9.73 -4.93 -4.13
CA GLY A 323 10.18 -5.02 -2.75
C GLY A 323 11.28 -6.07 -2.55
N PHE A 324 12.02 -5.94 -1.46
CA PHE A 324 13.07 -6.89 -1.06
C PHE A 324 12.54 -8.31 -0.80
N ALA A 325 11.23 -8.45 -0.57
CA ALA A 325 10.54 -9.72 -0.32
C ALA A 325 9.77 -10.25 -1.55
N ALA A 326 9.89 -9.60 -2.72
CA ALA A 326 9.23 -10.03 -3.94
C ALA A 326 9.81 -11.36 -4.45
N SER A 327 8.97 -12.18 -5.09
CA SER A 327 9.44 -13.41 -5.75
C SER A 327 10.21 -13.04 -7.02
N PRO A 328 11.45 -13.55 -7.19
CA PRO A 328 12.19 -13.34 -8.43
C PRO A 328 11.53 -13.97 -9.67
N ALA A 329 10.61 -14.91 -9.46
CA ALA A 329 9.84 -15.54 -10.53
C ALA A 329 8.60 -14.74 -10.93
N ASN A 330 8.27 -13.66 -10.19
CA ASN A 330 7.10 -12.83 -10.47
C ASN A 330 7.32 -11.99 -11.75
N PRO A 331 6.53 -12.18 -12.82
CA PRO A 331 6.72 -11.44 -14.06
C PRO A 331 6.13 -10.01 -14.01
N ILE A 332 5.29 -9.70 -13.01
CA ILE A 332 4.50 -8.46 -12.96
C ILE A 332 5.38 -7.21 -13.04
N PRO A 333 6.46 -7.03 -12.24
CA PRO A 333 7.25 -5.81 -12.29
C PRO A 333 7.88 -5.58 -13.67
N GLY A 334 8.49 -6.62 -14.24
CA GLY A 334 9.12 -6.53 -15.57
C GLY A 334 8.13 -6.19 -16.68
N LEU A 335 6.91 -6.74 -16.61
CA LEU A 335 5.84 -6.42 -17.56
C LEU A 335 5.31 -5.00 -17.38
N LEU A 336 5.16 -4.53 -16.15
CA LEU A 336 4.74 -3.15 -15.87
C LEU A 336 5.79 -2.12 -16.30
N HIS A 337 7.08 -2.36 -16.05
CA HIS A 337 8.15 -1.52 -16.59
C HIS A 337 8.11 -1.46 -18.12
N LYS A 338 8.01 -2.62 -18.78
CA LYS A 338 7.88 -2.66 -20.23
C LYS A 338 6.68 -1.87 -20.73
N LEU A 339 5.52 -1.99 -20.06
CA LEU A 339 4.31 -1.24 -20.39
C LEU A 339 4.51 0.27 -20.17
N ARG A 340 5.21 0.67 -19.07
CA ARG A 340 5.55 2.07 -18.78
C ARG A 340 6.48 2.66 -19.84
N ASP A 341 7.52 1.94 -20.22
CA ASP A 341 8.50 2.36 -21.25
C ASP A 341 7.85 2.55 -22.62
N GLN A 342 6.82 1.76 -22.95
CA GLN A 342 6.04 1.87 -24.17
C GLN A 342 4.97 2.97 -24.12
N SER A 343 4.78 3.61 -22.98
CA SER A 343 3.73 4.63 -22.81
C SER A 343 4.34 6.03 -22.92
N PRO A 344 3.83 6.88 -23.83
CA PRO A 344 4.38 8.22 -24.10
C PRO A 344 4.37 9.12 -22.89
N SER A 345 3.40 8.95 -21.98
CA SER A 345 3.25 9.74 -20.76
C SER A 345 2.87 8.84 -19.59
N LEU A 346 2.94 9.39 -18.39
CA LEU A 346 2.44 8.73 -17.18
C LEU A 346 0.93 8.48 -17.29
N GLY A 347 0.17 9.43 -17.83
CA GLY A 347 -1.28 9.29 -18.05
C GLY A 347 -1.61 8.16 -19.02
N ASP A 348 -0.88 8.01 -20.13
CA ASP A 348 -1.05 6.89 -21.07
C ASP A 348 -0.78 5.55 -20.40
N PHE A 349 0.26 5.47 -19.56
CA PHE A 349 0.53 4.27 -18.76
C PHE A 349 -0.64 3.94 -17.82
N VAL A 350 -1.10 4.93 -17.03
CA VAL A 350 -2.20 4.74 -16.08
C VAL A 350 -3.48 4.32 -16.78
N VAL A 351 -3.81 4.92 -17.94
CA VAL A 351 -4.99 4.55 -18.73
C VAL A 351 -4.90 3.11 -19.24
N ARG A 352 -3.72 2.66 -19.64
CA ARG A 352 -3.53 1.27 -20.10
C ARG A 352 -3.62 0.27 -18.95
N VAL A 353 -2.96 0.56 -17.82
CA VAL A 353 -2.87 -0.39 -16.71
C VAL A 353 -4.17 -0.49 -15.89
N ARG A 354 -4.95 0.58 -15.77
CA ARG A 354 -6.18 0.60 -14.95
C ARG A 354 -7.26 -0.41 -15.39
N GLU A 355 -7.16 -0.91 -16.63
CA GLU A 355 -8.08 -1.91 -17.19
C GLU A 355 -7.57 -3.36 -17.00
N ILE A 356 -6.37 -3.57 -16.45
CA ILE A 356 -5.68 -4.85 -16.36
C ILE A 356 -5.90 -5.47 -14.99
N THR A 357 -6.46 -6.68 -14.95
CA THR A 357 -6.77 -7.41 -13.70
C THR A 357 -6.11 -8.80 -13.61
N SER A 358 -5.30 -9.17 -14.62
CA SER A 358 -4.57 -10.45 -14.60
C SER A 358 -3.23 -10.36 -15.32
N VAL A 359 -2.32 -11.27 -14.97
CA VAL A 359 -0.99 -11.38 -15.60
C VAL A 359 -1.10 -11.63 -17.10
N ASP A 360 -2.08 -12.40 -17.54
CA ASP A 360 -2.27 -12.66 -18.97
C ASP A 360 -2.74 -11.42 -19.76
N GLN A 361 -3.58 -10.58 -19.15
CA GLN A 361 -3.92 -9.28 -19.74
C GLN A 361 -2.69 -8.37 -19.77
N LEU A 362 -1.89 -8.35 -18.70
CA LEU A 362 -0.67 -7.56 -18.62
C LEU A 362 0.36 -8.00 -19.67
N ARG A 363 0.55 -9.31 -19.88
CA ARG A 363 1.42 -9.84 -20.94
C ARG A 363 0.97 -9.36 -22.33
N ARG A 364 -0.32 -9.43 -22.63
CA ARG A 364 -0.86 -8.95 -23.92
C ARG A 364 -0.68 -7.45 -24.10
N ALA A 365 -0.82 -6.66 -23.03
CA ALA A 365 -0.68 -5.22 -23.10
C ALA A 365 0.78 -4.77 -23.23
N ALA A 366 1.73 -5.54 -22.66
CA ALA A 366 3.16 -5.26 -22.75
C ALA A 366 3.81 -5.83 -24.03
N GLY A 367 3.15 -6.70 -24.77
CA GLY A 367 3.63 -7.25 -26.06
C GLY A 367 4.58 -8.40 -25.87
#